data_23f486f8fa8e224f525729908c5c50f8
#
_entry.id   23f486f8fa8e224f525729908c5c50f8
#
_cell.length_a   1.000
_cell.length_b   1.000
_cell.length_c   1.000
_cell.angle_alpha   90.00
_cell.angle_beta   90.00
_cell.angle_gamma   90.00
#
_symmetry.space_group_name_H-M   'P 1'
#
loop_
_entity.id
_entity.type
_entity.pdbx_description
1 polymer ?
#
loop_
_entity_poly.entity_id
_entity_poly.type
_entity_poly.pdbx_seq_one_letter_code
_entity_poly.pdbx_strand_id
1 'polypeptide(L)'
;ELISVPSVNAEITDGQAIIEGNMSYEEAEQLASTIRIGGLSVELEEIRSNVVGAQLGEEAISTSLMAGAIGLAIVFVFMCVVYLLPGLASSLALVIYTGLILVLLNAFDITLTLPGIAGIILGIGMAVDANVIIFARVKEELTAGKSVKSALNAGFHKAMSAILDGNITTLIAAAVLWLKGSGTVKGFAQTLALGIVVSMFTA
;
A
#
# COMPACT_ATOMS: atom_id res chain seq x y z
N GLU A 1 31.07 -11.15 21.59
CA GLU A 1 32.24 -10.44 21.05
C GLU A 1 32.90 -9.65 22.19
N LEU A 2 34.21 -9.83 22.40
CA LEU A 2 34.95 -9.17 23.48
C LEU A 2 35.25 -7.73 23.07
N ILE A 3 34.54 -6.75 23.64
CA ILE A 3 34.65 -5.35 23.23
C ILE A 3 35.77 -4.61 23.97
N SER A 4 36.01 -4.95 25.24
CA SER A 4 37.04 -4.32 26.08
C SER A 4 37.46 -5.24 27.23
N VAL A 5 38.74 -5.20 27.65
CA VAL A 5 39.28 -5.91 28.79
C VAL A 5 39.99 -4.88 29.70
N PRO A 6 39.30 -4.15 30.54
CA PRO A 6 39.91 -3.19 31.43
C PRO A 6 40.67 -3.91 32.59
N SER A 7 41.84 -3.39 32.95
CA SER A 7 42.58 -3.84 34.13
C SER A 7 42.05 -3.08 35.37
N VAL A 8 41.78 -3.80 36.44
CA VAL A 8 41.39 -3.20 37.71
C VAL A 8 42.64 -2.83 38.51
N ASN A 9 42.87 -1.54 38.73
CA ASN A 9 44.07 -1.02 39.40
C ASN A 9 43.85 -0.76 40.91
N ALA A 10 42.62 -0.70 41.39
CA ALA A 10 42.32 -0.45 42.81
C ALA A 10 40.97 -1.09 43.20
N GLU A 11 40.76 -1.29 44.52
CA GLU A 11 39.48 -1.71 45.07
C GLU A 11 38.46 -0.56 44.96
N ILE A 12 37.28 -0.83 44.42
CA ILE A 12 36.19 0.14 44.23
C ILE A 12 35.30 0.11 45.46
N THR A 13 35.47 1.07 46.37
CA THR A 13 34.73 1.12 47.62
C THR A 13 33.51 2.05 47.61
N ASP A 14 33.46 2.98 46.63
CA ASP A 14 32.43 4.01 46.48
C ASP A 14 31.39 3.72 45.38
N GLY A 15 31.53 2.57 44.73
CA GLY A 15 30.58 2.16 43.67
C GLY A 15 30.71 2.94 42.36
N GLN A 16 31.73 3.77 42.22
CA GLN A 16 32.02 4.50 41.01
C GLN A 16 33.34 4.03 40.38
N ALA A 17 33.32 3.76 39.09
CA ALA A 17 34.50 3.37 38.34
C ALA A 17 34.64 4.19 37.07
N ILE A 18 35.87 4.54 36.71
CA ILE A 18 36.20 5.22 35.47
C ILE A 18 37.02 4.28 34.64
N ILE A 19 36.62 4.11 33.36
CA ILE A 19 37.38 3.34 32.37
C ILE A 19 38.16 4.36 31.53
N GLU A 20 39.49 4.33 31.65
CA GLU A 20 40.39 5.19 30.90
C GLU A 20 41.21 4.36 29.91
N GLY A 21 41.51 4.92 28.73
CA GLY A 21 42.28 4.27 27.70
C GLY A 21 42.59 5.19 26.52
N ASN A 22 43.49 4.74 25.66
CA ASN A 22 43.83 5.47 24.45
C ASN A 22 42.80 5.13 23.34
N MET A 23 41.59 5.66 23.47
CA MET A 23 40.47 5.47 22.56
C MET A 23 39.96 6.81 22.00
N SER A 24 39.44 6.78 20.78
CA SER A 24 38.78 7.94 20.20
C SER A 24 37.44 8.24 20.90
N TYR A 25 36.92 9.45 20.69
CA TYR A 25 35.61 9.84 21.24
C TYR A 25 34.49 8.88 20.80
N GLU A 26 34.51 8.45 19.53
CA GLU A 26 33.51 7.52 18.98
C GLU A 26 33.59 6.13 19.63
N GLU A 27 34.79 5.61 19.86
CA GLU A 27 35.00 4.32 20.55
C GLU A 27 34.58 4.39 22.02
N ALA A 28 34.84 5.53 22.70
CA ALA A 28 34.40 5.75 24.06
C ALA A 28 32.87 5.83 24.18
N GLU A 29 32.19 6.48 23.25
CA GLU A 29 30.73 6.59 23.20
C GLU A 29 30.08 5.22 22.90
N GLN A 30 30.64 4.41 22.01
CA GLN A 30 30.20 3.05 21.74
C GLN A 30 30.36 2.17 22.98
N LEU A 31 31.51 2.24 23.67
CA LEU A 31 31.74 1.48 24.89
C LEU A 31 30.76 1.89 26.01
N ALA A 32 30.56 3.17 26.21
CA ALA A 32 29.60 3.70 27.19
C ALA A 32 28.17 3.27 26.87
N SER A 33 27.78 3.28 25.59
CA SER A 33 26.47 2.80 25.14
C SER A 33 26.29 1.30 25.41
N THR A 34 27.31 0.50 25.12
CA THR A 34 27.29 -0.96 25.35
C THR A 34 27.20 -1.29 26.85
N ILE A 35 27.94 -0.57 27.72
CA ILE A 35 27.87 -0.74 29.17
C ILE A 35 26.48 -0.34 29.68
N ARG A 36 25.89 0.73 29.15
CA ARG A 36 24.54 1.18 29.53
C ARG A 36 23.48 0.17 29.14
N ILE A 37 23.61 -0.50 28.00
CA ILE A 37 22.72 -1.57 27.53
C ILE A 37 22.90 -2.82 28.41
N GLY A 38 24.15 -3.19 28.75
CA GLY A 38 24.44 -4.31 29.62
C GLY A 38 23.99 -4.13 31.07
N GLY A 39 23.72 -2.89 31.51
CA GLY A 39 23.17 -2.55 32.83
C GLY A 39 21.66 -2.70 32.96
N LEU A 40 20.95 -3.12 31.92
CA LEU A 40 19.52 -3.40 31.96
C LEU A 40 19.29 -4.65 32.82
N SER A 41 18.53 -4.49 33.91
CA SER A 41 18.16 -5.60 34.84
C SER A 41 17.04 -6.51 34.29
N VAL A 42 16.68 -6.33 33.00
CA VAL A 42 15.62 -7.06 32.31
C VAL A 42 16.22 -7.74 31.09
N GLU A 43 16.00 -9.04 30.93
CA GLU A 43 16.35 -9.79 29.76
C GLU A 43 15.47 -9.31 28.58
N LEU A 44 16.12 -8.78 27.54
CA LEU A 44 15.43 -8.31 26.34
C LEU A 44 15.34 -9.47 25.35
N GLU A 45 14.13 -9.96 25.10
CA GLU A 45 13.85 -10.92 24.03
C GLU A 45 13.44 -10.16 22.77
N GLU A 46 14.12 -10.42 21.65
CA GLU A 46 13.79 -9.83 20.38
C GLU A 46 12.49 -10.43 19.84
N ILE A 47 11.39 -9.67 19.93
CA ILE A 47 10.06 -10.12 19.50
C ILE A 47 9.94 -10.08 17.96
N ARG A 48 10.61 -9.11 17.30
CA ARG A 48 10.60 -8.99 15.85
C ARG A 48 11.78 -8.13 15.37
N SER A 49 12.54 -8.66 14.42
CA SER A 49 13.52 -7.90 13.63
C SER A 49 13.13 -7.92 12.18
N ASN A 50 12.98 -6.75 11.56
CA ASN A 50 12.75 -6.62 10.13
C ASN A 50 13.89 -5.76 9.55
N VAL A 51 14.91 -6.41 9.01
CA VAL A 51 15.98 -5.74 8.28
C VAL A 51 15.69 -5.87 6.79
N VAL A 52 15.17 -4.81 6.19
CA VAL A 52 15.01 -4.73 4.72
C VAL A 52 16.15 -3.87 4.21
N GLY A 53 17.12 -4.49 3.53
CA GLY A 53 18.19 -3.76 2.86
C GLY A 53 17.62 -2.86 1.75
N ALA A 54 18.23 -1.69 1.53
CA ALA A 54 17.80 -0.72 0.51
C ALA A 54 17.71 -1.36 -0.88
N GLN A 55 18.61 -2.28 -1.21
CA GLN A 55 18.65 -2.99 -2.49
C GLN A 55 17.46 -3.94 -2.68
N LEU A 56 17.04 -4.66 -1.63
CA LEU A 56 15.86 -5.53 -1.68
C LEU A 56 14.57 -4.70 -1.81
N GLY A 57 14.54 -3.51 -1.22
CA GLY A 57 13.40 -2.58 -1.35
C GLY A 57 13.25 -2.06 -2.78
N GLU A 58 14.33 -1.65 -3.42
CA GLU A 58 14.34 -1.14 -4.79
C GLU A 58 13.92 -2.20 -5.81
N GLU A 59 14.46 -3.43 -5.69
CA GLU A 59 14.08 -4.56 -6.56
C GLU A 59 12.59 -4.92 -6.41
N ALA A 60 12.08 -4.97 -5.18
CA ALA A 60 10.67 -5.25 -4.92
C ALA A 60 9.73 -4.18 -5.48
N ILE A 61 10.10 -2.90 -5.38
CA ILE A 61 9.34 -1.78 -5.96
C ILE A 61 9.34 -1.87 -7.49
N SER A 62 10.51 -2.04 -8.10
CA SER A 62 10.66 -2.16 -9.56
C SER A 62 9.84 -3.32 -10.11
N THR A 63 9.93 -4.49 -9.50
CA THR A 63 9.15 -5.67 -9.89
C THR A 63 7.66 -5.44 -9.74
N SER A 64 7.22 -4.82 -8.65
CA SER A 64 5.81 -4.52 -8.40
C SER A 64 5.25 -3.49 -9.39
N LEU A 65 6.02 -2.47 -9.75
CA LEU A 65 5.63 -1.49 -10.77
C LEU A 65 5.53 -2.13 -12.15
N MET A 66 6.47 -3.00 -12.50
CA MET A 66 6.42 -3.77 -13.75
C MET A 66 5.18 -4.66 -13.79
N ALA A 67 4.89 -5.39 -12.72
CA ALA A 67 3.67 -6.22 -12.62
C ALA A 67 2.41 -5.38 -12.75
N GLY A 68 2.36 -4.20 -12.13
CA GLY A 68 1.26 -3.26 -12.26
C GLY A 68 1.05 -2.76 -13.68
N ALA A 69 2.14 -2.40 -14.38
CA ALA A 69 2.10 -1.96 -15.78
C ALA A 69 1.62 -3.09 -16.72
N ILE A 70 2.09 -4.31 -16.51
CA ILE A 70 1.64 -5.49 -17.28
C ILE A 70 0.16 -5.74 -17.00
N GLY A 71 -0.27 -5.72 -15.74
CA GLY A 71 -1.67 -5.89 -15.36
C GLY A 71 -2.58 -4.85 -16.00
N LEU A 72 -2.18 -3.56 -15.97
CA LEU A 72 -2.88 -2.47 -16.63
C LEU A 72 -3.01 -2.70 -18.14
N ALA A 73 -1.92 -3.12 -18.80
CA ALA A 73 -1.93 -3.39 -20.23
C ALA A 73 -2.86 -4.55 -20.60
N ILE A 74 -2.87 -5.64 -19.83
CA ILE A 74 -3.76 -6.78 -20.03
C ILE A 74 -5.22 -6.35 -19.88
N VAL A 75 -5.55 -5.60 -18.83
CA VAL A 75 -6.90 -5.08 -18.61
C VAL A 75 -7.34 -4.15 -19.75
N PHE A 76 -6.46 -3.27 -20.20
CA PHE A 76 -6.71 -2.38 -21.34
C PHE A 76 -7.05 -3.18 -22.61
N VAL A 77 -6.22 -4.16 -22.96
CA VAL A 77 -6.45 -5.02 -24.13
C VAL A 77 -7.76 -5.81 -23.97
N PHE A 78 -8.01 -6.39 -22.81
CA PHE A 78 -9.25 -7.11 -22.52
C PHE A 78 -10.48 -6.23 -22.74
N MET A 79 -10.49 -5.02 -22.20
CA MET A 79 -11.61 -4.09 -22.37
C MET A 79 -11.84 -3.70 -23.82
N CYS A 80 -10.77 -3.41 -24.57
CA CYS A 80 -10.88 -3.07 -25.99
C CYS A 80 -11.40 -4.23 -26.85
N VAL A 81 -10.98 -5.47 -26.53
CA VAL A 81 -11.39 -6.66 -27.30
C VAL A 81 -12.83 -7.08 -26.98
N VAL A 82 -13.21 -7.10 -25.70
CA VAL A 82 -14.51 -7.62 -25.26
C VAL A 82 -15.62 -6.60 -25.41
N TYR A 83 -15.35 -5.32 -25.09
CA TYR A 83 -16.36 -4.26 -25.07
C TYR A 83 -16.27 -3.27 -26.22
N LEU A 84 -15.28 -3.37 -27.09
CA LEU A 84 -15.09 -2.52 -28.28
C LEU A 84 -15.17 -1.01 -27.93
N LEU A 85 -16.14 -0.26 -28.51
CA LEU A 85 -16.28 1.18 -28.28
C LEU A 85 -16.50 1.56 -26.80
N PRO A 86 -17.41 0.92 -26.04
CA PRO A 86 -17.49 1.11 -24.60
C PRO A 86 -16.18 0.78 -23.86
N GLY A 87 -15.43 -0.23 -24.34
CA GLY A 87 -14.14 -0.60 -23.80
C GLY A 87 -13.08 0.48 -23.94
N LEU A 88 -13.07 1.22 -25.05
CA LEU A 88 -12.19 2.38 -25.22
C LEU A 88 -12.51 3.51 -24.22
N ALA A 89 -13.78 3.79 -23.98
CA ALA A 89 -14.19 4.79 -22.99
C ALA A 89 -13.75 4.38 -21.58
N SER A 90 -13.96 3.11 -21.21
CA SER A 90 -13.50 2.56 -19.93
C SER A 90 -11.98 2.56 -19.80
N SER A 91 -11.26 2.29 -20.88
CA SER A 91 -9.80 2.35 -20.90
C SER A 91 -9.28 3.78 -20.67
N LEU A 92 -9.96 4.78 -21.21
CA LEU A 92 -9.64 6.19 -20.94
C LEU A 92 -9.93 6.54 -19.47
N ALA A 93 -11.05 6.10 -18.93
CA ALA A 93 -11.38 6.26 -17.50
C ALA A 93 -10.32 5.62 -16.60
N LEU A 94 -9.79 4.45 -16.99
CA LEU A 94 -8.73 3.76 -16.26
C LEU A 94 -7.40 4.53 -16.26
N VAL A 95 -7.06 5.20 -17.37
CA VAL A 95 -5.87 6.08 -17.43
C VAL A 95 -6.07 7.29 -16.50
N ILE A 96 -7.26 7.90 -16.52
CA ILE A 96 -7.60 9.02 -15.62
C ILE A 96 -7.55 8.55 -14.15
N TYR A 97 -8.12 7.39 -13.85
CA TYR A 97 -8.07 6.76 -12.53
C TYR A 97 -6.62 6.61 -12.04
N THR A 98 -5.76 6.00 -12.86
CA THR A 98 -4.35 5.78 -12.49
C THR A 98 -3.62 7.09 -12.26
N GLY A 99 -3.81 8.09 -13.12
CA GLY A 99 -3.24 9.42 -12.94
C GLY A 99 -3.73 10.11 -11.67
N LEU A 100 -5.03 10.01 -11.38
CA LEU A 100 -5.64 10.61 -10.20
C LEU A 100 -5.14 9.95 -8.90
N ILE A 101 -4.99 8.62 -8.88
CA ILE A 101 -4.39 7.90 -7.75
C ILE A 101 -2.98 8.42 -7.47
N LEU A 102 -2.12 8.56 -8.48
CA LEU A 102 -0.75 9.04 -8.29
C LEU A 102 -0.72 10.48 -7.74
N VAL A 103 -1.59 11.35 -8.26
CA VAL A 103 -1.72 12.72 -7.75
C VAL A 103 -2.18 12.75 -6.29
N LEU A 104 -3.17 11.95 -5.94
CA LEU A 104 -3.71 11.90 -4.57
C LEU A 104 -2.74 11.27 -3.58
N LEU A 105 -1.99 10.25 -3.97
CA LEU A 105 -0.93 9.68 -3.14
C LEU A 105 0.12 10.73 -2.76
N ASN A 106 0.51 11.56 -3.73
CA ASN A 106 1.44 12.66 -3.51
C ASN A 106 0.80 13.77 -2.66
N ALA A 107 -0.45 14.14 -2.95
CA ALA A 107 -1.15 15.22 -2.24
C ALA A 107 -1.42 14.92 -0.77
N PHE A 108 -1.62 13.66 -0.42
CA PHE A 108 -1.85 13.21 0.96
C PHE A 108 -0.59 12.67 1.66
N ASP A 109 0.58 12.80 1.06
CA ASP A 109 1.87 12.28 1.57
C ASP A 109 1.79 10.81 2.01
N ILE A 110 1.03 9.98 1.26
CA ILE A 110 0.84 8.57 1.60
C ILE A 110 2.11 7.80 1.28
N THR A 111 2.76 7.26 2.31
CA THR A 111 3.95 6.44 2.15
C THR A 111 3.62 5.14 1.42
N LEU A 112 4.25 4.94 0.27
CA LEU A 112 4.06 3.75 -0.54
C LEU A 112 4.78 2.56 0.12
N THR A 113 4.00 1.61 0.62
CA THR A 113 4.50 0.33 1.14
C THR A 113 4.32 -0.76 0.07
N LEU A 114 5.06 -1.89 0.15
CA LEU A 114 4.87 -3.01 -0.78
C LEU A 114 3.41 -3.50 -0.82
N PRO A 115 2.73 -3.73 0.31
CA PRO A 115 1.29 -4.02 0.30
C PRO A 115 0.45 -2.85 -0.23
N GLY A 116 0.89 -1.60 -0.07
CA GLY A 116 0.23 -0.44 -0.65
C GLY A 116 0.24 -0.46 -2.18
N ILE A 117 1.35 -0.85 -2.79
CA ILE A 117 1.42 -1.05 -4.26
C ILE A 117 0.44 -2.15 -4.69
N ALA A 118 0.37 -3.27 -3.96
CA ALA A 118 -0.61 -4.32 -4.23
C ALA A 118 -2.06 -3.79 -4.13
N GLY A 119 -2.35 -2.91 -3.17
CA GLY A 119 -3.64 -2.22 -3.05
C GLY A 119 -3.98 -1.37 -4.27
N ILE A 120 -3.02 -0.66 -4.84
CA ILE A 120 -3.21 0.11 -6.08
C ILE A 120 -3.50 -0.82 -7.26
N ILE A 121 -2.74 -1.89 -7.43
CA ILE A 121 -2.94 -2.88 -8.51
C ILE A 121 -4.33 -3.52 -8.40
N LEU A 122 -4.74 -3.88 -7.19
CA LEU A 122 -6.09 -4.39 -6.94
C LEU A 122 -7.15 -3.33 -7.27
N GLY A 123 -6.91 -2.08 -6.92
CA GLY A 123 -7.78 -0.94 -7.22
C GLY A 123 -8.00 -0.72 -8.72
N ILE A 124 -6.99 -0.96 -9.55
CA ILE A 124 -7.11 -0.92 -11.01
C ILE A 124 -8.16 -1.94 -11.50
N GLY A 125 -8.13 -3.16 -10.98
CA GLY A 125 -9.15 -4.18 -11.28
C GLY A 125 -10.55 -3.72 -10.90
N MET A 126 -10.72 -3.23 -9.67
CA MET A 126 -12.03 -2.76 -9.17
C MET A 126 -12.55 -1.53 -9.93
N ALA A 127 -11.67 -0.65 -10.41
CA ALA A 127 -12.07 0.50 -11.22
C ALA A 127 -12.71 0.09 -12.55
N VAL A 128 -12.25 -1.02 -13.14
CA VAL A 128 -12.82 -1.57 -14.37
C VAL A 128 -14.14 -2.29 -14.11
N ASP A 129 -14.27 -2.96 -12.95
CA ASP A 129 -15.48 -3.72 -12.61
C ASP A 129 -16.74 -2.85 -12.60
N ALA A 130 -16.67 -1.63 -12.13
CA ALA A 130 -17.79 -0.68 -12.17
C ALA A 130 -18.26 -0.42 -13.61
N ASN A 131 -17.34 -0.18 -14.53
CA ASN A 131 -17.64 0.01 -15.95
C ASN A 131 -18.23 -1.25 -16.59
N VAL A 132 -17.69 -2.44 -16.26
CA VAL A 132 -18.19 -3.74 -16.74
C VAL A 132 -19.64 -3.95 -16.30
N ILE A 133 -19.98 -3.66 -15.04
CA ILE A 133 -21.33 -3.77 -14.52
C ILE A 133 -22.28 -2.83 -15.26
N ILE A 134 -21.87 -1.57 -15.48
CA ILE A 134 -22.66 -0.59 -16.24
C ILE A 134 -22.92 -1.10 -17.66
N PHE A 135 -21.90 -1.56 -18.36
CA PHE A 135 -22.04 -2.04 -19.74
C PHE A 135 -22.91 -3.30 -19.82
N ALA A 136 -22.81 -4.22 -18.85
CA ALA A 136 -23.68 -5.39 -18.79
C ALA A 136 -25.16 -4.98 -18.64
N ARG A 137 -25.47 -4.04 -17.75
CA ARG A 137 -26.85 -3.53 -17.57
C ARG A 137 -27.36 -2.77 -18.79
N VAL A 138 -26.52 -1.96 -19.41
CA VAL A 138 -26.89 -1.27 -20.66
C VAL A 138 -27.20 -2.28 -21.77
N LYS A 139 -26.39 -3.31 -21.90
CA LYS A 139 -26.62 -4.39 -22.88
C LYS A 139 -27.92 -5.14 -22.65
N GLU A 140 -28.28 -5.44 -21.40
CA GLU A 140 -29.56 -6.04 -21.02
C GLU A 140 -30.73 -5.15 -21.46
N GLU A 141 -30.66 -3.84 -21.23
CA GLU A 141 -31.70 -2.89 -21.60
C GLU A 141 -31.83 -2.71 -23.14
N LEU A 142 -30.71 -2.80 -23.86
CA LEU A 142 -30.72 -2.81 -25.33
C LEU A 142 -31.37 -4.07 -25.90
N THR A 143 -31.06 -5.24 -25.34
CA THR A 143 -31.70 -6.51 -25.75
C THR A 143 -33.17 -6.55 -25.41
N ALA A 144 -33.62 -5.82 -24.42
CA ALA A 144 -35.04 -5.62 -24.10
C ALA A 144 -35.77 -4.66 -25.08
N GLY A 145 -35.10 -4.18 -26.12
CA GLY A 145 -35.70 -3.36 -27.18
C GLY A 145 -35.76 -1.87 -26.90
N LYS A 146 -35.05 -1.36 -25.88
CA LYS A 146 -35.00 0.07 -25.59
C LYS A 146 -34.09 0.82 -26.57
N SER A 147 -34.39 2.09 -26.81
CA SER A 147 -33.47 2.95 -27.56
C SER A 147 -32.13 3.13 -26.81
N VAL A 148 -31.05 3.36 -27.53
CA VAL A 148 -29.69 3.52 -26.96
C VAL A 148 -29.67 4.53 -25.80
N LYS A 149 -30.31 5.70 -25.98
CA LYS A 149 -30.36 6.73 -24.93
C LYS A 149 -31.12 6.26 -23.68
N SER A 150 -32.24 5.55 -23.87
CA SER A 150 -33.04 5.01 -22.76
C SER A 150 -32.32 3.85 -22.07
N ALA A 151 -31.63 2.99 -22.84
CA ALA A 151 -30.87 1.86 -22.32
C ALA A 151 -29.65 2.33 -21.49
N LEU A 152 -28.94 3.36 -21.95
CA LEU A 152 -27.85 3.98 -21.20
C LEU A 152 -28.34 4.51 -19.85
N ASN A 153 -29.38 5.32 -19.85
CA ASN A 153 -29.91 5.90 -18.61
C ASN A 153 -30.44 4.83 -17.63
N ALA A 154 -31.20 3.86 -18.12
CA ALA A 154 -31.76 2.79 -17.31
C ALA A 154 -30.66 1.83 -16.80
N GLY A 155 -29.71 1.47 -17.65
CA GLY A 155 -28.59 0.59 -17.31
C GLY A 155 -27.68 1.20 -16.25
N PHE A 156 -27.31 2.49 -16.41
CA PHE A 156 -26.54 3.23 -15.43
C PHE A 156 -27.23 3.29 -14.07
N HIS A 157 -28.52 3.64 -14.06
CA HIS A 157 -29.27 3.73 -12.81
C HIS A 157 -29.41 2.39 -12.09
N LYS A 158 -29.60 1.29 -12.83
CA LYS A 158 -29.63 -0.07 -12.27
C LYS A 158 -28.28 -0.55 -11.77
N ALA A 159 -27.20 -0.19 -12.47
CA ALA A 159 -25.85 -0.55 -12.08
C ALA A 159 -25.39 0.14 -10.80
N MET A 160 -25.82 1.40 -10.59
CA MET A 160 -25.37 2.25 -9.49
C MET A 160 -25.57 1.60 -8.11
N SER A 161 -26.72 0.97 -7.86
CA SER A 161 -26.99 0.30 -6.58
C SER A 161 -25.97 -0.81 -6.31
N ALA A 162 -25.72 -1.69 -7.30
CA ALA A 162 -24.78 -2.78 -7.14
C ALA A 162 -23.33 -2.30 -6.95
N ILE A 163 -22.94 -1.23 -7.67
CA ILE A 163 -21.61 -0.62 -7.55
C ILE A 163 -21.43 0.00 -6.16
N LEU A 164 -22.44 0.74 -5.68
CA LEU A 164 -22.39 1.36 -4.35
C LEU A 164 -22.31 0.30 -3.25
N ASP A 165 -23.14 -0.73 -3.31
CA ASP A 165 -23.18 -1.80 -2.30
C ASP A 165 -21.84 -2.54 -2.21
N GLY A 166 -21.26 -2.91 -3.35
CA GLY A 166 -19.96 -3.56 -3.40
C GLY A 166 -18.80 -2.70 -2.89
N ASN A 167 -18.79 -1.42 -3.28
CA ASN A 167 -17.75 -0.49 -2.88
C ASN A 167 -17.85 -0.10 -1.40
N ILE A 168 -19.05 0.10 -0.86
CA ILE A 168 -19.26 0.39 0.56
C ILE A 168 -18.79 -0.77 1.44
N THR A 169 -19.11 -2.02 1.08
CA THR A 169 -18.64 -3.20 1.82
C THR A 169 -17.11 -3.28 1.85
N THR A 170 -16.47 -3.02 0.73
CA THR A 170 -14.99 -3.02 0.66
C THR A 170 -14.38 -1.83 1.40
N LEU A 171 -15.01 -0.65 1.36
CA LEU A 171 -14.60 0.51 2.16
C LEU A 171 -14.68 0.25 3.67
N ILE A 172 -15.73 -0.44 4.13
CA ILE A 172 -15.84 -0.85 5.54
C ILE A 172 -14.68 -1.79 5.92
N ALA A 173 -14.37 -2.77 5.08
CA ALA A 173 -13.23 -3.66 5.32
C ALA A 173 -11.90 -2.89 5.36
N ALA A 174 -11.68 -1.97 4.41
CA ALA A 174 -10.49 -1.12 4.39
C ALA A 174 -10.41 -0.22 5.64
N ALA A 175 -11.52 0.36 6.10
CA ALA A 175 -11.57 1.15 7.32
C ALA A 175 -11.21 0.34 8.57
N VAL A 176 -11.71 -0.88 8.70
CA VAL A 176 -11.35 -1.78 9.80
C VAL A 176 -9.86 -2.13 9.76
N LEU A 177 -9.31 -2.44 8.58
CA LEU A 177 -7.89 -2.71 8.39
C LEU A 177 -7.03 -1.47 8.73
N TRP A 178 -7.49 -0.28 8.39
CA TRP A 178 -6.79 0.96 8.72
C TRP A 178 -6.79 1.25 10.23
N LEU A 179 -7.93 1.05 10.91
CA LEU A 179 -8.08 1.31 12.34
C LEU A 179 -7.37 0.27 13.20
N LYS A 180 -7.43 -1.01 12.84
CA LYS A 180 -6.89 -2.14 13.64
C LYS A 180 -5.58 -2.70 13.12
N GLY A 181 -5.23 -2.44 11.87
CA GLY A 181 -3.99 -2.89 11.26
C GLY A 181 -2.75 -2.18 11.83
N SER A 182 -1.60 -2.80 11.69
CA SER A 182 -0.32 -2.27 12.10
C SER A 182 0.65 -2.19 10.92
N GLY A 183 1.59 -1.24 10.96
CA GLY A 183 2.68 -1.14 10.00
C GLY A 183 2.21 -1.11 8.53
N THR A 184 2.69 -2.06 7.75
CA THR A 184 2.45 -2.15 6.30
C THR A 184 0.99 -2.41 5.91
N VAL A 185 0.19 -3.03 6.80
CA VAL A 185 -1.24 -3.29 6.56
C VAL A 185 -2.04 -1.99 6.49
N LYS A 186 -1.66 -0.97 7.26
CA LYS A 186 -2.27 0.35 7.17
C LYS A 186 -2.06 1.00 5.80
N GLY A 187 -0.85 0.88 5.24
CA GLY A 187 -0.54 1.38 3.91
C GLY A 187 -1.42 0.73 2.83
N PHE A 188 -1.60 -0.59 2.90
CA PHE A 188 -2.53 -1.31 2.03
C PHE A 188 -3.97 -0.79 2.17
N ALA A 189 -4.46 -0.65 3.40
CA ALA A 189 -5.82 -0.19 3.65
C ALA A 189 -6.07 1.24 3.14
N GLN A 190 -5.09 2.13 3.27
CA GLN A 190 -5.16 3.51 2.77
C GLN A 190 -5.23 3.56 1.24
N THR A 191 -4.33 2.85 0.56
CA THR A 191 -4.32 2.81 -0.91
C THR A 191 -5.56 2.13 -1.48
N LEU A 192 -6.06 1.08 -0.82
CA LEU A 192 -7.29 0.40 -1.18
C LEU A 192 -8.50 1.34 -1.04
N ALA A 193 -8.66 2.01 0.11
CA ALA A 193 -9.75 2.94 0.35
C ALA A 193 -9.74 4.11 -0.66
N LEU A 194 -8.56 4.68 -0.90
CA LEU A 194 -8.37 5.73 -1.88
C LEU A 194 -8.76 5.24 -3.28
N GLY A 195 -8.30 4.03 -3.67
CA GLY A 195 -8.63 3.41 -4.94
C GLY A 195 -10.12 3.25 -5.16
N ILE A 196 -10.86 2.78 -4.15
CA ILE A 196 -12.31 2.61 -4.22
C ILE A 196 -13.01 3.96 -4.40
N VAL A 197 -12.66 4.98 -3.62
CA VAL A 197 -13.26 6.31 -3.74
C VAL A 197 -13.02 6.89 -5.12
N VAL A 198 -11.79 6.80 -5.64
CA VAL A 198 -11.45 7.30 -6.97
C VAL A 198 -12.16 6.50 -8.07
N SER A 199 -12.28 5.18 -7.93
CA SER A 199 -13.00 4.34 -8.92
C SER A 199 -14.47 4.70 -9.02
N MET A 200 -15.12 4.99 -7.89
CA MET A 200 -16.52 5.45 -7.87
C MET A 200 -16.70 6.82 -8.55
N PHE A 201 -15.66 7.64 -8.54
CA PHE A 201 -15.70 8.96 -9.17
C PHE A 201 -15.39 8.90 -10.66
N THR A 202 -14.57 7.95 -11.11
CA THR A 202 -14.13 7.83 -12.51
C THR A 202 -14.98 6.88 -13.35
N ALA A 203 -15.84 6.07 -12.74
CA ALA A 203 -16.80 5.20 -13.42
C ALA A 203 -18.03 5.98 -13.88
#